data_311a92a0221eedd536ef91256d30708a
#
_entry.id   311a92a0221eedd536ef91256d30708a
#
_cell.length_a   1.000
_cell.length_b   1.000
_cell.length_c   1.000
_cell.angle_alpha   90.00
_cell.angle_beta   90.00
_cell.angle_gamma   90.00
#
_symmetry.space_group_name_H-M   'P 1'
#
loop_
_entity.id
_entity.type
_entity.pdbx_description
1 polymer ?
#
loop_
_entity_poly.entity_id
_entity_poly.type
_entity_poly.pdbx_seq_one_letter_code
_entity_poly.pdbx_strand_id
1 'polypeptide(L)'
;MIKIEKKVHSSSSAENLYGLVSDVESYSEFIPWCEKSIIERRVREYFFAKLNMKYLLFSGSFVSKVTLYDYEKKINALGVKGSFRYLEASWLFDEYDDGTLVSVNLELDLNNKILEKAIESASGVLIKETISSFEKRLISIS
;
A
#
# COMPACT_ATOMS: atom_id res chain seq x y z
N MET A 1 -12.29 12.43 -7.74
CA MET A 1 -11.89 11.29 -6.89
C MET A 1 -11.95 10.01 -7.69
N ILE A 2 -10.93 9.17 -7.56
CA ILE A 2 -10.94 7.86 -8.21
C ILE A 2 -11.01 6.77 -7.15
N LYS A 3 -11.67 5.66 -7.52
CA LYS A 3 -11.80 4.47 -6.69
C LYS A 3 -11.30 3.28 -7.48
N ILE A 4 -10.37 2.53 -6.89
CA ILE A 4 -9.74 1.39 -7.54
C ILE A 4 -9.93 0.18 -6.64
N GLU A 5 -10.42 -0.92 -7.22
CA GLU A 5 -10.54 -2.19 -6.52
C GLU A 5 -9.83 -3.25 -7.34
N LYS A 6 -8.90 -3.97 -6.71
CA LYS A 6 -8.17 -5.05 -7.37
C LYS A 6 -8.06 -6.25 -6.43
N LYS A 7 -8.12 -7.44 -7.03
CA LYS A 7 -7.87 -8.69 -6.32
C LYS A 7 -6.79 -9.44 -7.08
N VAL A 8 -5.76 -9.88 -6.35
CA VAL A 8 -4.63 -10.59 -6.92
C VAL A 8 -4.35 -11.82 -6.08
N HIS A 9 -4.20 -12.98 -6.74
CA HIS A 9 -3.81 -14.20 -6.05
C HIS A 9 -2.29 -14.26 -5.91
N SER A 10 -1.83 -14.59 -4.71
CA SER A 10 -0.42 -14.80 -4.41
C SER A 10 -0.23 -16.20 -3.85
N SER A 11 0.90 -16.83 -4.17
CA SER A 11 1.25 -18.14 -3.57
C SER A 11 1.81 -18.01 -2.17
N SER A 12 2.11 -16.80 -1.71
CA SER A 12 2.61 -16.56 -0.35
C SER A 12 1.47 -16.64 0.66
N SER A 13 1.80 -16.97 1.92
CA SER A 13 0.80 -17.07 2.97
C SER A 13 0.25 -15.71 3.37
N ALA A 14 -1.01 -15.70 3.82
CA ALA A 14 -1.66 -14.49 4.30
C ALA A 14 -0.89 -13.88 5.48
N GLU A 15 -0.40 -14.71 6.39
CA GLU A 15 0.38 -14.26 7.55
C GLU A 15 1.67 -13.55 7.12
N ASN A 16 2.41 -14.15 6.18
CA ASN A 16 3.67 -13.58 5.71
C ASN A 16 3.44 -12.27 4.94
N LEU A 17 2.45 -12.25 4.05
CA LEU A 17 2.12 -11.03 3.31
C LEU A 17 1.63 -9.93 4.24
N TYR A 18 0.71 -10.25 5.14
CA TYR A 18 0.21 -9.26 6.10
C TYR A 18 1.35 -8.68 6.93
N GLY A 19 2.23 -9.53 7.43
CA GLY A 19 3.37 -9.08 8.24
C GLY A 19 4.28 -8.12 7.47
N LEU A 20 4.57 -8.44 6.22
CA LEU A 20 5.45 -7.61 5.41
C LEU A 20 4.78 -6.29 4.98
N VAL A 21 3.51 -6.35 4.58
CA VAL A 21 2.77 -5.14 4.17
C VAL A 21 2.53 -4.22 5.37
N SER A 22 2.44 -4.78 6.58
CA SER A 22 2.34 -4.01 7.82
C SER A 22 3.63 -3.29 8.17
N ASP A 23 4.78 -3.77 7.69
CA ASP A 23 6.10 -3.21 7.99
C ASP A 23 6.42 -2.05 7.04
N VAL A 24 5.68 -0.96 7.20
CA VAL A 24 5.73 0.19 6.29
C VAL A 24 7.11 0.85 6.27
N GLU A 25 7.83 0.83 7.39
CA GLU A 25 9.17 1.42 7.47
C GLU A 25 10.15 0.79 6.50
N SER A 26 9.95 -0.47 6.14
CA SER A 26 10.84 -1.18 5.22
C SER A 26 10.55 -0.94 3.74
N TYR A 27 9.45 -0.27 3.41
CA TYR A 27 9.01 -0.09 2.02
C TYR A 27 10.08 0.52 1.12
N SER A 28 10.81 1.51 1.61
CA SER A 28 11.82 2.20 0.80
C SER A 28 12.99 1.31 0.40
N GLU A 29 13.14 0.16 1.03
CA GLU A 29 14.21 -0.78 0.71
C GLU A 29 13.94 -1.59 -0.54
N PHE A 30 12.67 -1.77 -0.93
CA PHE A 30 12.36 -2.70 -2.02
C PHE A 30 11.17 -2.31 -2.92
N ILE A 31 10.35 -1.34 -2.54
CA ILE A 31 9.22 -0.92 -3.38
C ILE A 31 9.67 0.20 -4.30
N PRO A 32 9.63 0.01 -5.64
CA PRO A 32 10.20 0.98 -6.58
C PRO A 32 9.66 2.40 -6.48
N TRP A 33 8.36 2.56 -6.19
CA TRP A 33 7.77 3.90 -6.11
C TRP A 33 7.98 4.57 -4.75
N CYS A 34 8.49 3.85 -3.77
CA CYS A 34 8.68 4.39 -2.42
C CYS A 34 10.13 4.80 -2.22
N GLU A 35 10.38 6.11 -2.21
CA GLU A 35 11.73 6.65 -2.03
C GLU A 35 12.14 6.72 -0.56
N LYS A 36 11.17 6.96 0.34
CA LYS A 36 11.45 7.09 1.76
C LYS A 36 10.21 6.65 2.54
N SER A 37 10.44 5.93 3.63
CA SER A 37 9.38 5.45 4.51
C SER A 37 9.83 5.57 5.96
N ILE A 38 9.08 6.35 6.75
CA ILE A 38 9.45 6.67 8.13
C ILE A 38 8.21 6.54 9.02
N ILE A 39 8.37 5.92 10.18
CA ILE A 39 7.32 5.93 11.21
C ILE A 39 7.53 7.18 12.05
N GLU A 40 6.60 8.12 11.98
CA GLU A 40 6.67 9.37 12.73
C GLU A 40 6.24 9.21 14.18
N ARG A 41 5.23 8.36 14.41
CA ARG A 41 4.69 8.15 15.75
C ARG A 41 3.96 6.82 15.82
N ARG A 42 4.16 6.09 16.92
CA ARG A 42 3.45 4.85 17.20
C ARG A 42 2.49 5.06 18.35
N VAL A 43 1.27 4.57 18.19
CA VAL A 43 0.26 4.52 19.22
C VAL A 43 -0.17 3.05 19.33
N ARG A 44 -0.92 2.70 20.33
CA ARG A 44 -1.21 1.30 20.65
C ARG A 44 -1.74 0.44 19.49
N GLU A 45 -2.70 0.95 18.73
CA GLU A 45 -3.39 0.19 17.68
C GLU A 45 -3.13 0.70 16.27
N TYR A 46 -2.40 1.81 16.16
CA TYR A 46 -2.11 2.42 14.88
C TYR A 46 -0.80 3.20 14.94
N PHE A 47 -0.34 3.61 13.79
CA PHE A 47 0.86 4.45 13.70
C PHE A 47 0.71 5.45 12.56
N PHE A 48 1.53 6.48 12.60
CA PHE A 48 1.60 7.47 11.53
C PHE A 48 2.88 7.24 10.74
N ALA A 49 2.72 7.00 9.45
CA ALA A 49 3.83 6.73 8.55
C ALA A 49 3.91 7.82 7.49
N LYS A 50 5.12 8.33 7.27
CA LYS A 50 5.38 9.27 6.19
C LYS A 50 6.04 8.54 5.04
N LEU A 51 5.46 8.64 3.85
CA LEU A 51 6.01 8.06 2.63
C LEU A 51 6.31 9.16 1.63
N ASN A 52 7.51 9.08 1.03
CA ASN A 52 7.85 9.88 -0.14
C ASN A 52 7.74 8.95 -1.33
N MET A 53 6.91 9.33 -2.30
CA MET A 53 6.70 8.49 -3.46
C MET A 53 7.00 9.21 -4.76
N LYS A 54 7.41 8.43 -5.74
CA LYS A 54 7.61 8.91 -7.10
C LYS A 54 7.05 7.86 -8.04
N TYR A 55 6.01 8.22 -8.77
CA TYR A 55 5.37 7.32 -9.71
C TYR A 55 4.84 8.10 -10.90
N LEU A 56 5.25 7.70 -12.11
CA LEU A 56 4.95 8.43 -13.35
C LEU A 56 5.45 9.86 -13.22
N LEU A 57 4.58 10.85 -13.43
CA LEU A 57 4.90 12.27 -13.29
C LEU A 57 4.62 12.79 -11.87
N PHE A 58 4.13 11.93 -11.00
CA PHE A 58 3.83 12.32 -9.62
C PHE A 58 5.05 12.14 -8.73
N SER A 59 5.37 13.17 -7.96
CA SER A 59 6.38 13.12 -6.92
C SER A 59 5.83 13.89 -5.73
N GLY A 60 5.80 13.26 -4.57
CA GLY A 60 5.25 13.91 -3.40
C GLY A 60 5.38 13.07 -2.16
N SER A 61 4.90 13.62 -1.05
CA SER A 61 4.92 12.93 0.23
C SER A 61 3.57 13.04 0.91
N PHE A 62 3.29 12.08 1.77
CA PHE A 62 2.08 12.08 2.56
C PHE A 62 2.31 11.34 3.87
N VAL A 63 1.49 11.68 4.86
CA VAL A 63 1.46 10.98 6.14
C VAL A 63 0.13 10.26 6.23
N SER A 64 0.17 8.98 6.56
CA SER A 64 -1.02 8.16 6.73
C SER A 64 -1.13 7.66 8.16
N LYS A 65 -2.36 7.60 8.66
CA LYS A 65 -2.68 6.86 9.86
C LYS A 65 -2.91 5.42 9.43
N VAL A 66 -2.04 4.51 9.86
CA VAL A 66 -2.11 3.10 9.50
C VAL A 66 -2.66 2.31 10.67
N THR A 67 -3.79 1.66 10.46
CA THR A 67 -4.43 0.83 11.46
C THR A 67 -4.31 -0.63 11.06
N LEU A 68 -3.83 -1.45 11.99
CA LEU A 68 -3.61 -2.88 11.76
C LEU A 68 -4.72 -3.69 12.44
N TYR A 69 -5.31 -4.60 11.69
CA TYR A 69 -6.31 -5.53 12.20
C TYR A 69 -5.73 -6.94 12.09
N ASP A 70 -4.97 -7.33 13.12
CA ASP A 70 -4.16 -8.56 13.09
C ASP A 70 -4.99 -9.82 12.91
N TYR A 71 -6.14 -9.88 13.56
CA TYR A 71 -6.99 -11.06 13.48
C TYR A 71 -7.58 -11.26 12.09
N GLU A 72 -8.10 -10.17 11.50
CA GLU A 72 -8.72 -10.20 10.18
C GLU A 72 -7.69 -10.20 9.06
N LYS A 73 -6.43 -9.91 9.34
CA LYS A 73 -5.37 -9.70 8.35
C LYS A 73 -5.77 -8.59 7.38
N LYS A 74 -6.08 -7.43 7.97
CA LYS A 74 -6.52 -6.25 7.24
C LYS A 74 -5.67 -5.06 7.65
N ILE A 75 -5.38 -4.17 6.70
CA ILE A 75 -4.65 -2.93 6.93
C ILE A 75 -5.46 -1.79 6.33
N ASN A 76 -5.63 -0.72 7.08
CA ASN A 76 -6.23 0.51 6.57
C ASN A 76 -5.24 1.65 6.72
N ALA A 77 -5.00 2.38 5.65
CA ALA A 77 -4.14 3.55 5.65
C ALA A 77 -4.94 4.75 5.19
N LEU A 78 -5.12 5.72 6.09
CA LEU A 78 -5.86 6.95 5.80
C LEU A 78 -4.89 8.13 5.78
N GLY A 79 -4.80 8.81 4.64
CA GLY A 79 -3.97 10.00 4.52
C GLY A 79 -4.48 11.11 5.42
N VAL A 80 -3.58 11.69 6.24
CA VAL A 80 -3.94 12.77 7.16
C VAL A 80 -3.31 14.10 6.77
N LYS A 81 -2.24 14.08 5.98
CA LYS A 81 -1.68 15.28 5.38
C LYS A 81 -0.75 14.92 4.22
N GLY A 82 -0.50 15.87 3.33
CA GLY A 82 0.45 15.70 2.24
C GLY A 82 -0.14 16.05 0.90
N SER A 83 0.44 15.47 -0.14
CA SER A 83 0.19 15.82 -1.54
C SER A 83 -1.20 15.43 -2.07
N PHE A 84 -1.91 14.57 -1.37
CA PHE A 84 -3.25 14.14 -1.78
C PHE A 84 -4.32 14.95 -1.05
N ARG A 85 -5.37 15.32 -1.75
CA ARG A 85 -6.55 15.92 -1.13
C ARG A 85 -7.28 14.88 -0.28
N TYR A 86 -7.30 13.64 -0.75
CA TYR A 86 -7.84 12.49 -0.04
C TYR A 86 -7.08 11.24 -0.46
N LEU A 87 -6.78 10.37 0.49
CA LEU A 87 -6.15 9.09 0.23
C LEU A 87 -6.60 8.09 1.28
N GLU A 88 -7.16 6.98 0.82
CA GLU A 88 -7.44 5.85 1.70
C GLU A 88 -7.13 4.56 0.96
N ALA A 89 -6.31 3.71 1.58
CA ALA A 89 -5.96 2.41 1.04
C ALA A 89 -6.31 1.34 2.06
N SER A 90 -6.99 0.29 1.60
CA SER A 90 -7.33 -0.86 2.44
C SER A 90 -6.80 -2.12 1.79
N TRP A 91 -6.19 -2.97 2.62
CA TRP A 91 -5.65 -4.26 2.22
C TRP A 91 -6.36 -5.34 3.01
N LEU A 92 -6.75 -6.43 2.34
CA LEU A 92 -7.29 -7.62 3.00
C LEU A 92 -6.58 -8.84 2.45
N PHE A 93 -6.12 -9.70 3.35
CA PHE A 93 -5.36 -10.90 3.00
C PHE A 93 -6.16 -12.11 3.42
N ASP A 94 -6.87 -12.73 2.47
CA ASP A 94 -7.68 -13.92 2.71
C ASP A 94 -6.98 -15.18 2.23
N GLU A 95 -6.96 -16.20 3.04
CA GLU A 95 -6.45 -17.50 2.60
C GLU A 95 -7.34 -18.03 1.48
N TYR A 96 -6.71 -18.44 0.40
CA TYR A 96 -7.45 -18.89 -0.77
C TYR A 96 -6.57 -19.79 -1.65
N ASP A 97 -7.01 -21.03 -1.89
CA ASP A 97 -6.42 -21.94 -2.86
C ASP A 97 -4.89 -22.08 -2.73
N ASP A 98 -4.44 -22.51 -1.53
CA ASP A 98 -3.03 -22.73 -1.18
C ASP A 98 -2.17 -21.46 -1.21
N GLY A 99 -2.80 -20.32 -1.11
CA GLY A 99 -2.09 -19.03 -1.07
C GLY A 99 -3.00 -17.99 -0.46
N THR A 100 -2.98 -16.81 -1.04
CA THR A 100 -3.71 -15.67 -0.52
C THR A 100 -4.40 -14.92 -1.65
N LEU A 101 -5.66 -14.57 -1.44
CA LEU A 101 -6.33 -13.59 -2.27
C LEU A 101 -6.12 -12.22 -1.62
N VAL A 102 -5.35 -11.37 -2.29
CA VAL A 102 -5.05 -10.02 -1.80
C VAL A 102 -6.06 -9.07 -2.42
N SER A 103 -6.87 -8.44 -1.58
CA SER A 103 -7.84 -7.43 -2.03
C SER A 103 -7.32 -6.05 -1.67
N VAL A 104 -7.26 -5.15 -2.65
CA VAL A 104 -6.80 -3.78 -2.46
C VAL A 104 -7.90 -2.83 -2.89
N ASN A 105 -8.29 -1.94 -2.00
CA ASN A 105 -9.22 -0.85 -2.30
C ASN A 105 -8.48 0.47 -2.08
N LEU A 106 -8.43 1.28 -3.12
CA LEU A 106 -7.75 2.56 -3.07
C LEU A 106 -8.71 3.66 -3.50
N GLU A 107 -8.86 4.68 -2.66
CA GLU A 107 -9.57 5.90 -3.01
C GLU A 107 -8.60 7.05 -2.92
N LEU A 108 -8.54 7.86 -3.98
CA LEU A 108 -7.68 9.03 -3.93
C LEU A 108 -8.25 10.21 -4.72
N ASP A 109 -7.88 11.41 -4.27
CA ASP A 109 -8.23 12.66 -4.90
C ASP A 109 -6.99 13.54 -4.95
N LEU A 110 -6.69 14.01 -6.17
CA LEU A 110 -5.60 14.93 -6.42
C LEU A 110 -6.15 16.24 -6.95
N ASN A 111 -5.40 17.33 -6.75
CA ASN A 111 -5.78 18.62 -7.34
C ASN A 111 -5.55 18.67 -8.85
N ASN A 112 -4.74 17.76 -9.39
CA ASN A 112 -4.42 17.70 -10.82
C ASN A 112 -5.21 16.55 -11.47
N LYS A 113 -6.23 16.90 -12.26
CA LYS A 113 -7.11 15.90 -12.88
C LYS A 113 -6.41 15.09 -13.98
N ILE A 114 -5.45 15.68 -14.68
CA ILE A 114 -4.69 14.96 -15.71
C ILE A 114 -3.85 13.87 -15.06
N LEU A 115 -3.15 14.21 -13.98
CA LEU A 115 -2.34 13.27 -13.22
C LEU A 115 -3.21 12.19 -12.57
N GLU A 116 -4.37 12.57 -12.05
CA GLU A 116 -5.30 11.62 -11.46
C GLU A 116 -5.73 10.56 -12.47
N LYS A 117 -6.06 10.97 -13.70
CA LYS A 117 -6.41 10.04 -14.77
C LYS A 117 -5.26 9.13 -15.18
N ALA A 118 -4.04 9.67 -15.21
CA ALA A 118 -2.86 8.87 -15.53
C ALA A 118 -2.63 7.78 -14.48
N ILE A 119 -2.79 8.12 -13.21
CA ILE A 119 -2.67 7.15 -12.10
C ILE A 119 -3.75 6.09 -12.20
N GLU A 120 -5.00 6.50 -12.48
CA GLU A 120 -6.11 5.58 -12.63
C GLU A 120 -5.84 4.56 -13.74
N SER A 121 -5.38 5.04 -14.90
CA SER A 121 -5.08 4.17 -16.05
C SER A 121 -3.96 3.18 -15.75
N ALA A 122 -2.97 3.57 -14.93
CA ALA A 122 -1.82 2.73 -14.61
C ALA A 122 -2.05 1.86 -13.36
N SER A 123 -3.19 2.00 -12.69
CA SER A 123 -3.43 1.41 -11.37
C SER A 123 -3.30 -0.11 -11.32
N GLY A 124 -3.76 -0.80 -12.37
CA GLY A 124 -3.65 -2.26 -12.42
C GLY A 124 -2.21 -2.73 -12.41
N VAL A 125 -1.36 -2.08 -13.20
CA VAL A 125 0.07 -2.40 -13.25
C VAL A 125 0.74 -2.02 -11.94
N LEU A 126 0.43 -0.83 -11.41
CA LEU A 126 1.00 -0.36 -10.15
C LEU A 126 0.73 -1.34 -9.01
N ILE A 127 -0.51 -1.79 -8.85
CA ILE A 127 -0.88 -2.70 -7.77
C ILE A 127 -0.20 -4.06 -7.95
N LYS A 128 -0.18 -4.60 -9.17
CA LYS A 128 0.48 -5.87 -9.44
C LYS A 128 1.98 -5.80 -9.16
N GLU A 129 2.63 -4.73 -9.58
CA GLU A 129 4.06 -4.54 -9.33
C GLU A 129 4.36 -4.40 -7.84
N THR A 130 3.48 -3.72 -7.11
CA THR A 130 3.62 -3.56 -5.66
C THR A 130 3.53 -4.91 -4.95
N ILE A 131 2.51 -5.72 -5.28
CA ILE A 131 2.36 -7.05 -4.71
C ILE A 131 3.54 -7.94 -5.09
N SER A 132 3.99 -7.88 -6.33
CA SER A 132 5.17 -8.64 -6.78
C SER A 132 6.42 -8.23 -5.99
N SER A 133 6.57 -6.97 -5.67
CA SER A 133 7.69 -6.49 -4.84
C SER A 133 7.67 -7.11 -3.45
N PHE A 134 6.49 -7.22 -2.85
CA PHE A 134 6.34 -7.90 -1.56
C PHE A 134 6.67 -9.39 -1.67
N GLU A 135 6.21 -10.06 -2.71
CA GLU A 135 6.50 -11.49 -2.92
C GLU A 135 8.00 -11.73 -3.08
N LYS A 136 8.67 -10.91 -3.88
CA LYS A 136 10.12 -11.02 -4.07
C LYS A 136 10.88 -10.76 -2.77
N ARG A 137 10.41 -9.81 -1.98
CA ARG A 137 11.03 -9.50 -0.68
C ARG A 137 10.93 -10.69 0.26
N LEU A 138 9.77 -11.37 0.31
CA LEU A 138 9.58 -12.56 1.14
C LEU A 138 10.58 -13.65 0.77
N ILE A 139 10.81 -13.87 -0.52
CA ILE A 139 11.78 -14.86 -0.99
C ILE A 139 13.20 -14.48 -0.55
N SER A 140 13.56 -13.20 -0.63
CA SER A 140 14.91 -12.73 -0.34
C SER A 140 15.27 -12.80 1.15
N ILE A 141 14.30 -12.73 2.04
CA ILE A 141 14.53 -12.74 3.50
C ILE A 141 14.27 -14.10 4.15
N SER A 142 13.79 -15.06 3.38
CA SER A 142 13.49 -16.41 3.91
C SER A 142 14.69 -17.33 3.88
#